data_64fcad1bd09d695317d61b9b0823b7c8
#
_entry.id   64fcad1bd09d695317d61b9b0823b7c8
#
_cell.length_a   1.000
_cell.length_b   1.000
_cell.length_c   1.000
_cell.angle_alpha   90.00
_cell.angle_beta   90.00
_cell.angle_gamma   90.00
#
_symmetry.space_group_name_H-M   'P 1'
#
loop_
_entity.id
_entity.type
_entity.pdbx_description
1 polymer ?
#
loop_
_entity_poly.entity_id
_entity_poly.type
_entity_poly.pdbx_seq_one_letter_code
_entity_poly.pdbx_strand_id
1 'polypeptide(L)'
;RGLGDVYKRQGKDGKLMTSKAKWWTSGFFPGVLWYLYEVNQDDSLKMYAENYTKRIENEKYTTDNHDVGFMLYCSFGNGLRLTSNDEYKQVLLQGAESLSTRFRPQVGCIRSWDWNQKVWEYPVIIDNMMNLEMLMWASKNSDNPKFAEIAKSHADVTMKHHFRPDYSSYHVISYDTISGPVSYTHLRAHETLMNL
;
A
#
# COMPACT_ATOMS: atom_id res chain seq x y z
N ARG A 1 5.80 27.88 3.81
CA ARG A 1 6.53 26.67 3.38
C ARG A 1 5.50 25.56 3.34
N GLY A 2 5.30 24.98 2.14
CA GLY A 2 4.25 23.99 1.93
C GLY A 2 4.48 22.75 2.77
N LEU A 3 3.56 22.47 3.67
CA LEU A 3 3.52 21.29 4.52
C LEU A 3 2.95 20.07 3.75
N GLY A 4 3.26 19.95 2.46
CA GLY A 4 2.87 18.81 1.62
C GLY A 4 3.73 17.57 1.83
N ASP A 5 4.82 17.70 2.59
CA ASP A 5 5.82 16.66 2.71
C ASP A 5 5.65 15.89 4.01
N VAL A 6 5.60 14.58 3.92
CA VAL A 6 5.55 13.67 5.08
C VAL A 6 6.98 13.38 5.53
N TYR A 7 7.17 13.35 6.85
CA TYR A 7 8.43 13.03 7.50
C TYR A 7 8.97 11.66 7.06
N LYS A 8 10.21 11.58 6.62
CA LYS A 8 10.81 10.33 6.15
C LYS A 8 12.08 9.92 6.90
N ARG A 9 13.05 10.82 7.07
CA ARG A 9 14.34 10.54 7.72
C ARG A 9 15.13 11.82 7.96
N GLN A 10 16.22 11.71 8.71
CA GLN A 10 17.23 12.78 8.79
C GLN A 10 18.25 12.63 7.67
N GLY A 11 18.68 13.73 7.10
CA GLY A 11 19.85 13.80 6.24
C GLY A 11 21.14 13.55 7.02
N LYS A 12 22.26 13.36 6.32
CA LYS A 12 23.60 13.23 6.95
C LYS A 12 23.99 14.46 7.81
N ASP A 13 23.37 15.59 7.54
CA ASP A 13 23.53 16.86 8.27
C ASP A 13 22.55 17.01 9.46
N GLY A 14 21.82 15.94 9.80
CA GLY A 14 20.84 15.94 10.88
C GLY A 14 19.53 16.67 10.55
N LYS A 15 19.39 17.25 9.35
CA LYS A 15 18.17 17.95 8.95
C LYS A 15 17.07 16.99 8.56
N LEU A 16 15.86 17.42 8.86
CA LEU A 16 14.64 16.73 8.48
C LEU A 16 14.54 16.59 6.95
N MET A 17 14.40 15.37 6.46
CA MET A 17 14.07 15.08 5.08
C MET A 17 12.60 14.68 4.98
N THR A 18 11.85 15.38 4.13
CA THR A 18 10.44 15.11 3.86
C THR A 18 10.27 14.44 2.50
N SER A 19 9.14 13.80 2.28
CA SER A 19 8.77 13.19 1.00
C SER A 19 7.43 13.73 0.51
N LYS A 20 7.20 13.60 -0.80
CA LYS A 20 5.91 13.97 -1.42
C LYS A 20 4.80 13.00 -1.00
N ALA A 21 3.54 13.44 -1.13
CA ALA A 21 2.35 12.61 -0.86
C ALA A 21 2.37 11.27 -1.60
N LYS A 22 2.85 11.24 -2.83
CA LYS A 22 2.98 10.03 -3.67
C LYS A 22 4.00 8.99 -3.15
N TRP A 23 4.76 9.31 -2.11
CA TRP A 23 5.72 8.36 -1.54
C TRP A 23 5.02 7.31 -0.67
N TRP A 24 5.34 6.06 -0.85
CA TRP A 24 4.66 4.91 -0.24
C TRP A 24 4.45 5.02 1.29
N THR A 25 5.36 5.69 2.02
CA THR A 25 5.23 5.89 3.47
C THR A 25 4.32 7.04 3.88
N SER A 26 3.71 7.76 2.93
CA SER A 26 2.96 9.00 3.22
C SER A 26 1.76 8.79 4.15
N GLY A 27 1.17 7.59 4.14
CA GLY A 27 0.05 7.23 5.00
C GLY A 27 0.43 6.91 6.45
N PHE A 28 1.69 6.58 6.73
CA PHE A 28 2.09 6.10 8.05
C PHE A 28 2.10 7.20 9.11
N PHE A 29 2.58 8.40 8.77
CA PHE A 29 2.59 9.50 9.73
C PHE A 29 1.18 9.91 10.19
N PRO A 30 0.20 10.18 9.30
CA PRO A 30 -1.17 10.39 9.73
C PRO A 30 -1.76 9.16 10.44
N GLY A 31 -1.39 7.94 10.05
CA GLY A 31 -1.78 6.71 10.76
C GLY A 31 -1.32 6.70 12.21
N VAL A 32 -0.07 7.07 12.48
CA VAL A 32 0.46 7.21 13.86
C VAL A 32 -0.31 8.26 14.64
N LEU A 33 -0.63 9.41 14.03
CA LEU A 33 -1.42 10.46 14.69
C LEU A 33 -2.83 9.97 15.06
N TRP A 34 -3.47 9.16 14.21
CA TRP A 34 -4.76 8.54 14.52
C TRP A 34 -4.67 7.57 15.69
N TYR A 35 -3.63 6.73 15.77
CA TYR A 35 -3.42 5.85 16.94
C TYR A 35 -3.15 6.63 18.21
N LEU A 36 -2.36 7.71 18.13
CA LEU A 36 -2.13 8.58 19.28
C LEU A 36 -3.42 9.26 19.75
N TYR A 37 -4.27 9.71 18.82
CA TYR A 37 -5.59 10.23 19.15
C TYR A 37 -6.48 9.17 19.80
N GLU A 38 -6.50 7.95 19.28
CA GLU A 38 -7.28 6.85 19.85
C GLU A 38 -6.96 6.59 21.32
N VAL A 39 -5.68 6.66 21.69
CA VAL A 39 -5.22 6.42 23.06
C VAL A 39 -5.44 7.63 23.97
N ASN A 40 -5.15 8.82 23.48
CA ASN A 40 -5.10 10.03 24.32
C ASN A 40 -6.37 10.86 24.27
N GLN A 41 -7.23 10.72 23.27
CA GLN A 41 -8.43 11.52 23.00
C GLN A 41 -8.16 13.03 22.94
N ASP A 42 -6.96 13.42 22.50
CA ASP A 42 -6.54 14.81 22.37
C ASP A 42 -7.00 15.40 21.04
N ASP A 43 -7.84 16.45 21.09
CA ASP A 43 -8.37 17.14 19.91
C ASP A 43 -7.28 17.74 19.02
N SER A 44 -6.12 18.11 19.59
CA SER A 44 -4.99 18.61 18.80
C SER A 44 -4.40 17.48 17.94
N LEU A 45 -4.28 16.26 18.49
CA LEU A 45 -3.84 15.09 17.72
C LEU A 45 -4.83 14.74 16.61
N LYS A 46 -6.14 14.80 16.90
CA LYS A 46 -7.20 14.62 15.89
C LYS A 46 -7.06 15.63 14.75
N MET A 47 -6.96 16.90 15.09
CA MET A 47 -6.79 17.97 14.10
C MET A 47 -5.54 17.75 13.22
N TYR A 48 -4.42 17.35 13.79
CA TYR A 48 -3.22 17.03 13.03
C TYR A 48 -3.43 15.79 12.15
N ALA A 49 -4.04 14.73 12.68
CA ALA A 49 -4.33 13.50 11.94
C ALA A 49 -5.21 13.80 10.71
N GLU A 50 -6.29 14.56 10.87
CA GLU A 50 -7.18 15.00 9.78
C GLU A 50 -6.41 15.81 8.72
N ASN A 51 -5.63 16.81 9.16
CA ASN A 51 -4.87 17.67 8.27
C ASN A 51 -3.83 16.89 7.44
N TYR A 52 -3.10 15.95 8.03
CA TYR A 52 -2.11 15.15 7.31
C TYR A 52 -2.77 14.07 6.45
N THR A 53 -3.87 13.48 6.88
CA THR A 53 -4.69 12.56 6.08
C THR A 53 -5.18 13.24 4.79
N LYS A 54 -5.75 14.43 4.89
CA LYS A 54 -6.26 15.18 3.73
C LYS A 54 -5.20 15.48 2.67
N ARG A 55 -3.92 15.65 3.05
CA ARG A 55 -2.84 15.96 2.11
C ARG A 55 -2.53 14.85 1.13
N ILE A 56 -2.88 13.62 1.44
CA ILE A 56 -2.63 12.46 0.58
C ILE A 56 -3.90 11.98 -0.14
N GLU A 57 -5.00 12.72 -0.07
CA GLU A 57 -6.28 12.35 -0.66
C GLU A 57 -6.18 12.06 -2.16
N ASN A 58 -5.39 12.81 -2.91
CA ASN A 58 -5.25 12.65 -4.35
C ASN A 58 -4.60 11.31 -4.74
N GLU A 59 -3.93 10.64 -3.82
CA GLU A 59 -3.32 9.33 -4.06
C GLU A 59 -4.38 8.22 -4.27
N LYS A 60 -5.64 8.50 -3.99
CA LYS A 60 -6.78 7.62 -4.37
C LYS A 60 -6.87 7.35 -5.88
N TYR A 61 -6.25 8.17 -6.71
CA TYR A 61 -6.19 8.01 -8.16
C TYR A 61 -4.87 7.40 -8.66
N THR A 62 -3.95 7.02 -7.77
CA THR A 62 -2.67 6.43 -8.13
C THR A 62 -2.88 5.03 -8.72
N THR A 63 -2.36 4.83 -9.95
CA THR A 63 -2.48 3.58 -10.72
C THR A 63 -1.14 3.04 -11.24
N ASP A 64 -0.02 3.67 -10.90
CA ASP A 64 1.33 3.32 -11.39
C ASP A 64 2.18 2.51 -10.39
N ASN A 65 1.68 2.32 -9.17
CA ASN A 65 2.27 1.47 -8.15
C ASN A 65 1.20 0.83 -7.26
N HIS A 66 1.60 -0.12 -6.41
CA HIS A 66 0.69 -0.85 -5.52
C HIS A 66 0.50 -0.20 -4.15
N ASP A 67 1.26 0.84 -3.83
CA ASP A 67 1.35 1.40 -2.47
C ASP A 67 0.10 2.15 -1.99
N VAL A 68 -0.95 2.16 -2.81
CA VAL A 68 -2.22 2.85 -2.54
C VAL A 68 -2.82 2.43 -1.20
N GLY A 69 -2.73 1.12 -0.85
CA GLY A 69 -3.19 0.62 0.44
C GLY A 69 -2.38 1.18 1.61
N PHE A 70 -1.03 1.23 1.50
CA PHE A 70 -0.17 1.84 2.52
C PHE A 70 -0.49 3.31 2.73
N MET A 71 -0.70 4.05 1.65
CA MET A 71 -0.99 5.47 1.73
C MET A 71 -2.37 5.73 2.32
N LEU A 72 -3.41 5.06 1.82
CA LEU A 72 -4.79 5.39 2.14
C LEU A 72 -5.33 4.62 3.35
N TYR A 73 -5.06 3.30 3.47
CA TYR A 73 -5.69 2.53 4.53
C TYR A 73 -5.08 2.81 5.90
N CYS A 74 -3.77 3.08 5.96
CA CYS A 74 -3.13 3.52 7.20
C CYS A 74 -3.63 4.89 7.68
N SER A 75 -4.05 5.79 6.78
CA SER A 75 -4.49 7.15 7.08
C SER A 75 -6.01 7.27 7.12
N PHE A 76 -6.67 7.26 5.96
CA PHE A 76 -8.13 7.37 5.83
C PHE A 76 -8.86 6.19 6.49
N GLY A 77 -8.28 4.98 6.47
CA GLY A 77 -8.87 3.81 7.14
C GLY A 77 -8.99 4.00 8.64
N ASN A 78 -7.92 4.45 9.30
CA ASN A 78 -7.96 4.77 10.72
C ASN A 78 -8.86 5.98 11.01
N GLY A 79 -8.81 7.02 10.16
CA GLY A 79 -9.69 8.17 10.30
C GLY A 79 -11.17 7.78 10.20
N LEU A 80 -11.55 6.95 9.22
CA LEU A 80 -12.92 6.45 9.09
C LEU A 80 -13.36 5.66 10.32
N ARG A 81 -12.51 4.76 10.80
CA ARG A 81 -12.79 3.94 11.98
C ARG A 81 -13.06 4.77 13.23
N LEU A 82 -12.33 5.86 13.41
CA LEU A 82 -12.39 6.69 14.61
C LEU A 82 -13.40 7.85 14.53
N THR A 83 -13.77 8.27 13.32
CA THR A 83 -14.63 9.46 13.13
C THR A 83 -15.95 9.17 12.42
N SER A 84 -16.08 7.99 11.79
CA SER A 84 -17.21 7.63 10.93
C SER A 84 -17.45 8.64 9.79
N ASN A 85 -16.39 9.28 9.28
CA ASN A 85 -16.49 10.28 8.21
C ASN A 85 -16.73 9.59 6.86
N ASP A 86 -17.91 9.79 6.27
CA ASP A 86 -18.30 9.19 4.99
C ASP A 86 -17.43 9.62 3.80
N GLU A 87 -16.83 10.82 3.84
CA GLU A 87 -15.90 11.26 2.80
C GLU A 87 -14.68 10.33 2.76
N TYR A 88 -14.19 9.87 3.92
CA TYR A 88 -13.08 8.92 4.00
C TYR A 88 -13.43 7.56 3.39
N LYS A 89 -14.68 7.12 3.55
CA LYS A 89 -15.18 5.90 2.89
C LYS A 89 -15.07 6.02 1.37
N GLN A 90 -15.48 7.16 0.79
CA GLN A 90 -15.40 7.40 -0.65
C GLN A 90 -13.95 7.41 -1.16
N VAL A 91 -13.02 8.00 -0.39
CA VAL A 91 -11.58 8.00 -0.72
C VAL A 91 -11.04 6.57 -0.77
N LEU A 92 -11.37 5.74 0.21
CA LEU A 92 -10.93 4.35 0.29
C LEU A 92 -11.51 3.48 -0.84
N LEU A 93 -12.78 3.65 -1.17
CA LEU A 93 -13.42 2.93 -2.28
C LEU A 93 -12.78 3.31 -3.62
N GLN A 94 -12.53 4.60 -3.86
CA GLN A 94 -11.81 5.04 -5.04
C GLN A 94 -10.37 4.50 -5.09
N GLY A 95 -9.66 4.48 -3.96
CA GLY A 95 -8.34 3.87 -3.87
C GLY A 95 -8.33 2.37 -4.17
N ALA A 96 -9.36 1.66 -3.70
CA ALA A 96 -9.53 0.22 -4.01
C ALA A 96 -9.77 -0.02 -5.50
N GLU A 97 -10.58 0.82 -6.17
CA GLU A 97 -10.75 0.78 -7.63
C GLU A 97 -9.41 1.02 -8.34
N SER A 98 -8.66 2.06 -7.95
CA SER A 98 -7.36 2.38 -8.55
C SER A 98 -6.36 1.24 -8.39
N LEU A 99 -6.26 0.65 -7.21
CA LEU A 99 -5.40 -0.52 -6.95
C LEU A 99 -5.82 -1.72 -7.79
N SER A 100 -7.13 -1.96 -7.94
CA SER A 100 -7.68 -3.07 -8.71
C SER A 100 -7.34 -3.02 -10.20
N THR A 101 -7.09 -1.83 -10.76
CA THR A 101 -6.64 -1.67 -12.16
C THR A 101 -5.31 -2.35 -12.45
N ARG A 102 -4.51 -2.60 -11.41
CA ARG A 102 -3.20 -3.23 -11.51
C ARG A 102 -3.23 -4.75 -11.48
N PHE A 103 -4.40 -5.34 -11.29
CA PHE A 103 -4.59 -6.79 -11.30
C PHE A 103 -4.67 -7.34 -12.72
N ARG A 104 -3.97 -8.45 -12.99
CA ARG A 104 -4.11 -9.23 -14.21
C ARG A 104 -4.57 -10.66 -13.91
N PRO A 105 -5.73 -11.07 -14.45
CA PRO A 105 -6.27 -12.43 -14.22
C PRO A 105 -5.32 -13.56 -14.62
N GLN A 106 -4.56 -13.40 -15.73
CA GLN A 106 -3.60 -14.40 -16.23
C GLN A 106 -2.45 -14.64 -15.25
N VAL A 107 -2.03 -13.59 -14.53
CA VAL A 107 -0.99 -13.67 -13.48
C VAL A 107 -1.60 -14.02 -12.13
N GLY A 108 -2.82 -13.56 -11.88
CA GLY A 108 -3.51 -13.72 -10.61
C GLY A 108 -3.01 -12.76 -9.50
N CYS A 109 -2.20 -11.75 -9.84
CA CYS A 109 -1.62 -10.80 -8.90
C CYS A 109 -1.81 -9.35 -9.32
N ILE A 110 -1.64 -8.44 -8.35
CA ILE A 110 -1.55 -7.00 -8.53
C ILE A 110 -0.09 -6.65 -8.82
N ARG A 111 0.16 -5.92 -9.92
CA ARG A 111 1.49 -5.48 -10.32
C ARG A 111 2.02 -4.39 -9.37
N SER A 112 3.29 -4.50 -8.97
CA SER A 112 3.87 -3.59 -8.00
C SER A 112 4.28 -2.24 -8.58
N TRP A 113 4.99 -2.22 -9.73
CA TRP A 113 5.45 -0.98 -10.41
C TRP A 113 5.56 -1.17 -11.92
N ASP A 114 5.79 -0.07 -12.65
CA ASP A 114 5.82 -0.06 -14.12
C ASP A 114 7.19 0.33 -14.72
N TRP A 115 8.20 0.59 -13.88
CA TRP A 115 9.53 0.96 -14.36
C TRP A 115 10.41 -0.25 -14.68
N ASN A 116 11.42 -0.06 -15.55
CA ASN A 116 12.40 -1.05 -15.97
C ASN A 116 11.78 -2.38 -16.51
N GLN A 117 10.84 -2.26 -17.41
CA GLN A 117 10.07 -3.40 -17.96
C GLN A 117 10.94 -4.43 -18.73
N LYS A 118 12.18 -4.04 -19.13
CA LYS A 118 13.13 -4.98 -19.74
C LYS A 118 13.64 -6.05 -18.76
N VAL A 119 13.64 -5.73 -17.46
CA VAL A 119 14.05 -6.64 -16.39
C VAL A 119 12.83 -7.17 -15.64
N TRP A 120 11.82 -6.33 -15.46
CA TRP A 120 10.63 -6.59 -14.66
C TRP A 120 9.39 -6.51 -15.55
N GLU A 121 9.04 -7.60 -16.20
CA GLU A 121 7.85 -7.61 -17.06
C GLU A 121 6.58 -7.39 -16.24
N TYR A 122 6.40 -8.18 -15.18
CA TYR A 122 5.28 -8.03 -14.25
C TYR A 122 5.76 -8.26 -12.80
N PRO A 123 6.36 -7.24 -12.18
CA PRO A 123 6.91 -7.38 -10.84
C PRO A 123 5.82 -7.43 -9.78
N VAL A 124 5.98 -8.36 -8.84
CA VAL A 124 5.18 -8.48 -7.62
C VAL A 124 6.13 -8.57 -6.43
N ILE A 125 6.04 -7.62 -5.53
CA ILE A 125 6.82 -7.58 -4.29
C ILE A 125 5.97 -8.12 -3.13
N ILE A 126 6.60 -8.82 -2.19
CA ILE A 126 5.90 -9.53 -1.12
C ILE A 126 5.04 -8.61 -0.23
N ASP A 127 5.45 -7.37 -0.01
CA ASP A 127 4.73 -6.39 0.81
C ASP A 127 3.40 -5.92 0.20
N ASN A 128 3.16 -6.20 -1.09
CA ASN A 128 1.85 -5.97 -1.70
C ASN A 128 0.71 -6.71 -0.96
N MET A 129 1.02 -7.77 -0.22
CA MET A 129 0.08 -8.46 0.67
C MET A 129 -0.59 -7.52 1.67
N MET A 130 0.11 -6.49 2.16
CA MET A 130 -0.45 -5.52 3.11
C MET A 130 -1.50 -4.59 2.47
N ASN A 131 -1.48 -4.40 1.16
CA ASN A 131 -2.48 -3.59 0.45
C ASN A 131 -3.83 -4.33 0.28
N LEU A 132 -3.85 -5.65 0.47
CA LEU A 132 -5.06 -6.47 0.33
C LEU A 132 -6.10 -6.17 1.43
N GLU A 133 -5.69 -5.67 2.58
CA GLU A 133 -6.60 -5.29 3.66
C GLU A 133 -7.61 -4.23 3.18
N MET A 134 -7.14 -3.22 2.45
CA MET A 134 -8.02 -2.21 1.85
C MET A 134 -9.02 -2.83 0.86
N LEU A 135 -8.61 -3.78 0.03
CA LEU A 135 -9.50 -4.46 -0.91
C LEU A 135 -10.55 -5.32 -0.18
N MET A 136 -10.14 -6.04 0.86
CA MET A 136 -11.08 -6.84 1.68
C MET A 136 -12.08 -5.94 2.41
N TRP A 137 -11.63 -4.78 2.91
CA TRP A 137 -12.51 -3.78 3.50
C TRP A 137 -13.48 -3.22 2.45
N ALA A 138 -12.99 -2.85 1.26
CA ALA A 138 -13.80 -2.30 0.17
C ALA A 138 -14.89 -3.29 -0.27
N SER A 139 -14.57 -4.58 -0.37
CA SER A 139 -15.57 -5.61 -0.70
C SER A 139 -16.69 -5.72 0.35
N LYS A 140 -16.38 -5.51 1.63
CA LYS A 140 -17.39 -5.53 2.71
C LYS A 140 -18.22 -4.25 2.79
N ASN A 141 -17.74 -3.15 2.24
CA ASN A 141 -18.34 -1.82 2.35
C ASN A 141 -18.90 -1.27 1.03
N SER A 142 -18.92 -2.12 0.00
CA SER A 142 -19.53 -1.88 -1.31
C SER A 142 -20.17 -3.17 -1.83
N ASP A 143 -21.04 -3.06 -2.83
CA ASP A 143 -21.66 -4.22 -3.48
C ASP A 143 -20.76 -4.87 -4.55
N ASN A 144 -19.44 -4.66 -4.47
CA ASN A 144 -18.48 -5.14 -5.47
C ASN A 144 -17.63 -6.31 -4.94
N PRO A 145 -17.97 -7.57 -5.27
CA PRO A 145 -17.23 -8.76 -4.83
C PRO A 145 -15.83 -8.86 -5.46
N LYS A 146 -15.58 -8.15 -6.57
CA LYS A 146 -14.32 -8.19 -7.31
C LYS A 146 -13.10 -7.84 -6.43
N PHE A 147 -13.26 -6.95 -5.47
CA PHE A 147 -12.17 -6.59 -4.56
C PHE A 147 -11.69 -7.79 -3.75
N ALA A 148 -12.61 -8.57 -3.16
CA ALA A 148 -12.26 -9.79 -2.42
C ALA A 148 -11.70 -10.89 -3.34
N GLU A 149 -12.20 -11.01 -4.56
CA GLU A 149 -11.69 -11.97 -5.55
C GLU A 149 -10.24 -11.66 -5.91
N ILE A 150 -9.93 -10.39 -6.20
CA ILE A 150 -8.56 -9.91 -6.47
C ILE A 150 -7.65 -10.19 -5.27
N ALA A 151 -8.08 -9.83 -4.07
CA ALA A 151 -7.30 -10.02 -2.85
C ALA A 151 -6.98 -11.50 -2.60
N LYS A 152 -7.96 -12.37 -2.73
CA LYS A 152 -7.79 -13.83 -2.56
C LYS A 152 -6.86 -14.40 -3.63
N SER A 153 -7.08 -14.07 -4.92
CA SER A 153 -6.22 -14.52 -6.01
C SER A 153 -4.77 -14.11 -5.80
N HIS A 154 -4.55 -12.84 -5.42
CA HIS A 154 -3.20 -12.34 -5.14
C HIS A 154 -2.54 -13.11 -3.99
N ALA A 155 -3.27 -13.34 -2.90
CA ALA A 155 -2.77 -14.08 -1.74
C ALA A 155 -2.41 -15.53 -2.09
N ASP A 156 -3.28 -16.24 -2.81
CA ASP A 156 -3.06 -17.64 -3.21
C ASP A 156 -1.83 -17.79 -4.10
N VAL A 157 -1.66 -16.89 -5.09
CA VAL A 157 -0.50 -16.89 -5.98
C VAL A 157 0.77 -16.51 -5.23
N THR A 158 0.71 -15.55 -4.29
CA THR A 158 1.82 -15.17 -3.44
C THR A 158 2.25 -16.33 -2.54
N MET A 159 1.33 -17.02 -1.90
CA MET A 159 1.63 -18.22 -1.10
C MET A 159 2.34 -19.29 -1.93
N LYS A 160 1.91 -19.51 -3.15
CA LYS A 160 2.46 -20.54 -4.04
C LYS A 160 3.86 -20.21 -4.54
N HIS A 161 4.20 -18.95 -4.81
CA HIS A 161 5.40 -18.58 -5.54
C HIS A 161 6.42 -17.79 -4.72
N HIS A 162 6.00 -17.01 -3.72
CA HIS A 162 6.91 -16.18 -2.94
C HIS A 162 7.59 -16.91 -1.79
N PHE A 163 7.04 -18.05 -1.33
CA PHE A 163 7.65 -18.80 -0.23
C PHE A 163 8.50 -19.97 -0.72
N ARG A 164 9.63 -20.15 -0.06
CA ARG A 164 10.51 -21.31 -0.24
C ARG A 164 10.09 -22.46 0.69
N PRO A 165 10.61 -23.69 0.47
CA PRO A 165 10.34 -24.83 1.37
C PRO A 165 10.73 -24.60 2.82
N ASP A 166 11.69 -23.71 3.10
CA ASP A 166 12.12 -23.31 4.43
C ASP A 166 11.30 -22.14 5.03
N TYR A 167 10.19 -21.77 4.37
CA TYR A 167 9.31 -20.65 4.73
C TYR A 167 9.93 -19.25 4.61
N SER A 168 11.15 -19.11 4.12
CA SER A 168 11.67 -17.80 3.72
C SER A 168 10.95 -17.28 2.47
N SER A 169 10.88 -15.95 2.28
CA SER A 169 10.22 -15.37 1.11
C SER A 169 11.20 -14.80 0.10
N TYR A 170 10.84 -14.85 -1.18
CA TYR A 170 11.41 -13.98 -2.19
C TYR A 170 10.85 -12.57 -2.03
N HIS A 171 11.72 -11.57 -2.11
CA HIS A 171 11.30 -10.18 -2.00
C HIS A 171 10.48 -9.76 -3.22
N VAL A 172 10.96 -10.05 -4.42
CA VAL A 172 10.32 -9.73 -5.71
C VAL A 172 10.28 -10.95 -6.61
N ILE A 173 9.14 -11.16 -7.25
CA ILE A 173 8.96 -12.12 -8.35
C ILE A 173 8.44 -11.36 -9.56
N SER A 174 8.99 -11.65 -10.75
CA SER A 174 8.43 -11.19 -12.01
C SER A 174 7.71 -12.33 -12.70
N TYR A 175 6.50 -12.06 -13.20
CA TYR A 175 5.69 -13.02 -13.93
C TYR A 175 5.71 -12.72 -15.42
N ASP A 176 5.52 -13.78 -16.22
CA ASP A 176 5.20 -13.66 -17.64
C ASP A 176 3.71 -13.27 -17.79
N THR A 177 3.44 -12.22 -18.56
CA THR A 177 2.08 -11.68 -18.68
C THR A 177 1.17 -12.48 -19.61
N ILE A 178 1.72 -13.41 -20.40
CA ILE A 178 0.99 -14.26 -21.34
C ILE A 178 0.65 -15.60 -20.70
N SER A 179 1.65 -16.28 -20.16
CA SER A 179 1.52 -17.65 -19.63
C SER A 179 1.27 -17.70 -18.12
N GLY A 180 1.53 -16.61 -17.39
CA GLY A 180 1.39 -16.53 -15.95
C GLY A 180 2.48 -17.18 -15.10
N PRO A 181 3.38 -18.07 -15.62
CA PRO A 181 4.43 -18.64 -14.80
C PRO A 181 5.47 -17.60 -14.40
N VAL A 182 6.21 -17.91 -13.34
CA VAL A 182 7.32 -17.09 -12.85
C VAL A 182 8.42 -17.00 -13.89
N SER A 183 8.71 -15.79 -14.39
CA SER A 183 9.77 -15.56 -15.38
C SER A 183 11.10 -15.24 -14.73
N TYR A 184 11.10 -14.64 -13.54
CA TYR A 184 12.29 -14.26 -12.81
C TYR A 184 12.02 -14.11 -11.32
N THR A 185 12.95 -14.61 -10.46
CA THR A 185 12.92 -14.41 -9.01
C THR A 185 14.13 -13.61 -8.57
N HIS A 186 13.93 -12.50 -7.87
CA HIS A 186 15.02 -11.73 -7.29
C HIS A 186 15.34 -12.24 -5.89
N LEU A 187 16.56 -12.78 -5.75
CA LEU A 187 17.12 -13.23 -4.48
C LEU A 187 17.70 -12.05 -3.69
N ARG A 188 16.88 -11.18 -3.12
CA ARG A 188 17.27 -10.57 -1.86
C ARG A 188 16.88 -11.56 -0.77
N ALA A 189 17.83 -12.44 -0.45
CA ALA A 189 17.76 -13.19 0.78
C ALA A 189 17.81 -12.19 1.93
N HIS A 190 16.80 -12.23 2.80
CA HIS A 190 16.76 -11.56 4.09
C HIS A 190 17.04 -10.05 4.05
N GLU A 191 16.01 -9.21 3.91
CA GLU A 191 16.03 -7.96 4.61
C GLU A 191 15.89 -8.29 6.10
N THR A 192 17.02 -8.61 6.71
CA THR A 192 17.12 -8.58 8.17
C THR A 192 17.04 -7.11 8.60
N LEU A 193 16.47 -6.85 9.77
CA LEU A 193 16.39 -5.54 10.43
C LEU A 193 17.73 -4.74 10.45
N MET A 194 18.84 -5.32 10.03
CA MET A 194 20.14 -4.68 9.94
C MET A 194 20.37 -3.87 8.65
N ASN A 195 19.44 -3.88 7.69
CA ASN A 195 19.54 -3.14 6.43
C ASN A 195 18.55 -1.98 6.31
N LEU A 196 17.86 -1.64 7.41
CA LEU A 196 17.00 -0.46 7.54
C LEU A 196 17.75 0.76 8.03
#